data_6bb3fb74713837cf759bd6c9fe3bab5b
#
_entry.id   6bb3fb74713837cf759bd6c9fe3bab5b
#
_cell.length_a   1.000
_cell.length_b   1.000
_cell.length_c   1.000
_cell.angle_alpha   90.00
_cell.angle_beta   90.00
_cell.angle_gamma   90.00
#
_symmetry.space_group_name_H-M   'P 1'
#
loop_
_entity.id
_entity.type
_entity.pdbx_description
1 polymer ?
#
loop_
_entity_poly.entity_id
_entity_poly.type
_entity_poly.pdbx_seq_one_letter_code
_entity_poly.pdbx_strand_id
1 'polypeptide(L)'
;MPNRTLLIAGNWKMNNDVAEAAKLADELAQALPEVPAGVEVLVCPPTIDITTVHDRIQAAPIALGAQNVYWEAKGAFTGESSCDMLKSAGCTYCIIGHSERRDYFHETDEDQNKKAKALVAAGLVPVFCCGESLEVREAGTYVERVVNQVKAGLAGLEITCPKQVVVAYEPIWAIGTGKTATAEDAQEVCGAIRETLKEMFGEELADGIRVLYGGSAKPGNIAELVAKPDVDGALVGGASLKAADFASMVVKAGE
;
A
#
# COMPACT_ATOMS: atom_id res chain seq x y z
N MET A 1 3.84 12.25 -19.04
CA MET A 1 3.53 11.24 -18.02
C MET A 1 2.10 11.46 -17.55
N PRO A 2 1.32 10.42 -17.27
CA PRO A 2 0.00 10.61 -16.67
C PRO A 2 0.15 11.38 -15.35
N ASN A 3 -0.75 12.34 -15.11
CA ASN A 3 -0.66 13.26 -13.97
C ASN A 3 -1.24 12.60 -12.70
N ARG A 4 -0.71 11.40 -12.33
CA ARG A 4 -1.09 10.70 -11.10
C ARG A 4 -0.31 11.26 -9.92
N THR A 5 -1.02 11.51 -8.82
CA THR A 5 -0.38 11.84 -7.54
C THR A 5 0.38 10.62 -7.03
N LEU A 6 1.68 10.76 -6.78
CA LEU A 6 2.50 9.69 -6.19
C LEU A 6 2.05 9.40 -4.76
N LEU A 7 2.13 8.14 -4.34
CA LEU A 7 1.85 7.74 -2.96
C LEU A 7 3.07 7.06 -2.33
N ILE A 8 3.61 7.67 -1.29
CA ILE A 8 4.65 7.06 -0.46
C ILE A 8 4.00 6.56 0.82
N ALA A 9 3.79 5.25 0.88
CA ALA A 9 3.07 4.57 1.95
C ALA A 9 4.03 3.79 2.86
N GLY A 10 4.02 4.07 4.15
CA GLY A 10 4.80 3.37 5.17
C GLY A 10 4.00 2.23 5.79
N ASN A 11 4.38 0.99 5.54
CA ASN A 11 3.89 -0.17 6.27
C ASN A 11 4.84 -0.46 7.45
N TRP A 12 4.41 -0.11 8.66
CA TRP A 12 5.25 -0.32 9.85
C TRP A 12 5.32 -1.79 10.29
N LYS A 13 4.47 -2.63 9.70
CA LYS A 13 4.36 -4.06 10.04
C LYS A 13 4.15 -4.23 11.55
N MET A 14 4.69 -5.28 12.15
CA MET A 14 4.63 -5.55 13.60
C MET A 14 5.85 -4.93 14.30
N ASN A 15 5.94 -3.60 14.30
CA ASN A 15 7.01 -2.85 14.97
C ASN A 15 6.41 -1.69 15.75
N ASN A 16 7.17 -1.22 16.71
CA ASN A 16 6.88 -0.16 17.69
C ASN A 16 5.87 -0.61 18.75
N ASP A 17 6.12 -0.23 19.97
CA ASP A 17 5.11 -0.13 21.02
C ASP A 17 4.43 1.26 20.96
N VAL A 18 3.42 1.50 21.80
CA VAL A 18 2.64 2.74 21.79
C VAL A 18 3.52 3.99 21.97
N ALA A 19 4.57 3.92 22.80
CA ALA A 19 5.46 5.05 23.05
C ALA A 19 6.42 5.29 21.86
N GLU A 20 6.94 4.21 21.28
CA GLU A 20 7.78 4.27 20.08
C GLU A 20 6.99 4.75 18.86
N ALA A 21 5.74 4.30 18.71
CA ALA A 21 4.83 4.74 17.66
C ALA A 21 4.49 6.24 17.78
N ALA A 22 4.20 6.73 19.00
CA ALA A 22 3.99 8.15 19.25
C ALA A 22 5.23 8.97 18.88
N LYS A 23 6.42 8.53 19.28
CA LYS A 23 7.69 9.20 18.97
C LYS A 23 7.95 9.26 17.47
N LEU A 24 7.80 8.13 16.76
CA LEU A 24 8.00 8.09 15.32
C LEU A 24 7.00 8.99 14.58
N ALA A 25 5.74 9.02 15.02
CA ALA A 25 4.72 9.89 14.46
C ALA A 25 5.04 11.38 14.66
N ASP A 26 5.50 11.77 15.86
CA ASP A 26 5.96 13.14 16.14
C ASP A 26 7.17 13.53 15.25
N GLU A 27 8.15 12.64 15.12
CA GLU A 27 9.33 12.84 14.26
C GLU A 27 8.93 13.00 12.78
N LEU A 28 7.99 12.20 12.29
CA LEU A 28 7.47 12.29 10.92
C LEU A 28 6.71 13.60 10.69
N ALA A 29 5.84 14.02 11.62
CA ALA A 29 5.12 15.27 11.52
C ALA A 29 6.08 16.48 11.50
N GLN A 30 7.17 16.41 12.25
CA GLN A 30 8.22 17.45 12.25
C GLN A 30 9.06 17.44 10.96
N ALA A 31 9.37 16.25 10.41
CA ALA A 31 10.18 16.10 9.21
C ALA A 31 9.40 16.42 7.92
N LEU A 32 8.06 16.35 7.97
CA LEU A 32 7.16 16.58 6.83
C LEU A 32 6.09 17.62 7.17
N PRO A 33 6.49 18.88 7.53
CA PRO A 33 5.52 19.96 7.76
C PRO A 33 4.78 20.33 6.47
N GLU A 34 5.42 20.08 5.32
CA GLU A 34 4.89 20.23 3.97
C GLU A 34 5.32 19.01 3.15
N VAL A 35 4.51 18.65 2.16
CA VAL A 35 4.77 17.56 1.22
C VAL A 35 4.86 18.15 -0.19
N PRO A 36 5.81 17.70 -1.03
CA PRO A 36 5.92 18.17 -2.41
C PRO A 36 4.61 18.07 -3.17
N ALA A 37 4.33 19.04 -4.03
CA ALA A 37 3.16 19.00 -4.90
C ALA A 37 3.16 17.71 -5.75
N GLY A 38 2.02 17.04 -5.81
CA GLY A 38 1.90 15.77 -6.55
C GLY A 38 2.34 14.53 -5.77
N VAL A 39 2.69 14.66 -4.48
CA VAL A 39 2.99 13.53 -3.58
C VAL A 39 1.98 13.48 -2.44
N GLU A 40 1.54 12.29 -2.09
CA GLU A 40 0.74 11.97 -0.91
C GLU A 40 1.52 11.03 0.00
N VAL A 41 1.37 11.20 1.30
CA VAL A 41 2.06 10.39 2.33
C VAL A 41 1.05 9.61 3.14
N LEU A 42 1.33 8.34 3.37
CA LEU A 42 0.50 7.43 4.15
C LEU A 42 1.37 6.67 5.16
N VAL A 43 0.89 6.50 6.39
CA VAL A 43 1.48 5.58 7.37
C VAL A 43 0.44 4.56 7.85
N CYS A 44 0.86 3.30 7.96
CA CYS A 44 0.03 2.19 8.41
C CYS A 44 0.70 1.52 9.62
N PRO A 45 0.42 1.99 10.85
CA PRO A 45 0.93 1.39 12.08
C PRO A 45 0.18 0.10 12.44
N PRO A 46 0.68 -0.70 13.42
CA PRO A 46 -0.09 -1.74 14.07
C PRO A 46 -1.44 -1.23 14.60
N THR A 47 -2.44 -2.11 14.67
CA THR A 47 -3.81 -1.73 15.07
C THR A 47 -3.86 -1.06 16.44
N ILE A 48 -3.02 -1.47 17.40
CA ILE A 48 -2.97 -0.91 18.74
C ILE A 48 -2.47 0.54 18.78
N ASP A 49 -1.77 0.98 17.74
CA ASP A 49 -1.12 2.30 17.68
C ASP A 49 -1.91 3.32 16.84
N ILE A 50 -2.96 2.87 16.12
CA ILE A 50 -3.69 3.71 15.17
C ILE A 50 -4.16 5.02 15.80
N THR A 51 -4.85 4.98 16.95
CA THR A 51 -5.36 6.19 17.59
C THR A 51 -4.26 7.09 18.12
N THR A 52 -3.19 6.51 18.67
CA THR A 52 -2.02 7.26 19.13
C THR A 52 -1.33 7.98 17.96
N VAL A 53 -1.13 7.29 16.84
CA VAL A 53 -0.53 7.88 15.65
C VAL A 53 -1.44 8.95 15.04
N HIS A 54 -2.77 8.69 14.97
CA HIS A 54 -3.75 9.68 14.53
C HIS A 54 -3.61 11.02 15.25
N ASP A 55 -3.59 10.98 16.59
CA ASP A 55 -3.51 12.18 17.43
C ASP A 55 -2.23 13.00 17.20
N ARG A 56 -1.14 12.34 16.77
CA ARG A 56 0.16 12.98 16.52
C ARG A 56 0.29 13.59 15.15
N ILE A 57 -0.32 12.96 14.13
CA ILE A 57 -0.16 13.39 12.72
C ILE A 57 -1.32 14.24 12.20
N GLN A 58 -2.39 14.46 12.97
CA GLN A 58 -3.61 15.14 12.50
C GLN A 58 -3.40 16.56 11.94
N ALA A 59 -2.31 17.24 12.36
CA ALA A 59 -1.93 18.55 11.85
C ALA A 59 -0.92 18.50 10.70
N ALA A 60 -0.38 17.31 10.37
CA ALA A 60 0.56 17.10 9.30
C ALA A 60 -0.15 16.58 8.02
N PRO A 61 0.41 16.79 6.84
CA PRO A 61 -0.15 16.28 5.57
C PRO A 61 0.17 14.78 5.38
N ILE A 62 -0.16 13.96 6.40
CA ILE A 62 0.12 12.53 6.45
C ILE A 62 -1.22 11.80 6.66
N ALA A 63 -1.59 10.94 5.71
CA ALA A 63 -2.76 10.08 5.83
C ALA A 63 -2.48 8.88 6.75
N LEU A 64 -3.53 8.37 7.38
CA LEU A 64 -3.47 7.20 8.27
C LEU A 64 -4.16 6.01 7.62
N GLY A 65 -3.54 4.83 7.71
CA GLY A 65 -4.10 3.56 7.27
C GLY A 65 -3.94 2.46 8.31
N ALA A 66 -4.67 1.37 8.08
CA ALA A 66 -4.54 0.14 8.84
C ALA A 66 -3.75 -0.92 8.04
N GLN A 67 -3.28 -1.97 8.70
CA GLN A 67 -2.54 -3.08 8.08
C GLN A 67 -3.43 -4.27 7.72
N ASN A 68 -4.68 -4.29 8.18
CA ASN A 68 -5.68 -5.33 7.92
C ASN A 68 -7.07 -4.87 8.33
N VAL A 69 -8.09 -5.58 7.85
CA VAL A 69 -9.49 -5.38 8.20
C VAL A 69 -10.25 -6.71 8.06
N TYR A 70 -11.37 -6.85 8.75
CA TYR A 70 -12.35 -7.88 8.47
C TYR A 70 -13.56 -7.29 7.74
N TRP A 71 -14.19 -8.05 6.86
CA TRP A 71 -15.27 -7.57 5.98
C TRP A 71 -16.64 -7.45 6.63
N GLU A 72 -16.85 -8.09 7.80
CA GLU A 72 -18.10 -7.97 8.53
C GLU A 72 -18.13 -6.69 9.35
N ALA A 73 -19.30 -6.04 9.38
CA ALA A 73 -19.46 -4.78 10.10
C ALA A 73 -19.35 -4.95 11.63
N LYS A 74 -19.82 -6.09 12.16
CA LYS A 74 -19.76 -6.48 13.58
C LYS A 74 -20.08 -7.95 13.75
N GLY A 75 -19.69 -8.53 14.88
CA GLY A 75 -20.06 -9.92 15.18
C GLY A 75 -19.06 -10.64 16.07
N ALA A 76 -19.18 -11.97 16.11
CA ALA A 76 -18.33 -12.87 16.89
C ALA A 76 -17.04 -13.21 16.12
N PHE A 77 -16.21 -12.20 15.91
CA PHE A 77 -14.93 -12.27 15.19
C PHE A 77 -13.81 -11.78 16.10
N THR A 78 -13.56 -12.51 17.17
CA THR A 78 -12.61 -12.12 18.21
C THR A 78 -11.22 -11.83 17.63
N GLY A 79 -10.71 -10.60 17.87
CA GLY A 79 -9.41 -10.14 17.40
C GLY A 79 -9.46 -9.31 16.11
N GLU A 80 -10.58 -9.30 15.38
CA GLU A 80 -10.75 -8.54 14.13
C GLU A 80 -11.23 -7.11 14.35
N SER A 81 -10.90 -6.24 13.39
CA SER A 81 -11.38 -4.86 13.29
C SER A 81 -12.23 -4.68 12.04
N SER A 82 -13.41 -4.05 12.17
CA SER A 82 -14.26 -3.73 11.03
C SER A 82 -13.87 -2.42 10.36
N CYS A 83 -14.39 -2.18 9.15
CA CYS A 83 -14.20 -0.93 8.42
C CYS A 83 -14.66 0.28 9.23
N ASP A 84 -15.82 0.20 9.93
CA ASP A 84 -16.34 1.29 10.75
C ASP A 84 -15.44 1.59 11.96
N MET A 85 -14.84 0.56 12.57
CA MET A 85 -13.86 0.73 13.66
C MET A 85 -12.63 1.48 13.15
N LEU A 86 -12.07 1.08 12.00
CA LEU A 86 -10.91 1.74 11.40
C LEU A 86 -11.22 3.19 11.04
N LYS A 87 -12.37 3.44 10.43
CA LYS A 87 -12.81 4.79 10.08
C LYS A 87 -12.99 5.68 11.32
N SER A 88 -13.57 5.15 12.39
CA SER A 88 -13.73 5.87 13.66
C SER A 88 -12.40 6.20 14.35
N ALA A 89 -11.36 5.41 14.08
CA ALA A 89 -10.00 5.62 14.56
C ALA A 89 -9.18 6.57 13.66
N GLY A 90 -9.78 7.14 12.61
CA GLY A 90 -9.15 8.13 11.72
C GLY A 90 -8.48 7.54 10.48
N CYS A 91 -8.58 6.23 10.23
CA CYS A 91 -8.03 5.63 9.00
C CYS A 91 -8.81 6.10 7.76
N THR A 92 -8.07 6.34 6.69
CA THR A 92 -8.60 6.58 5.34
C THR A 92 -8.18 5.49 4.35
N TYR A 93 -7.14 4.72 4.67
CA TYR A 93 -6.60 3.61 3.91
C TYR A 93 -6.58 2.32 4.73
N CYS A 94 -6.46 1.18 4.03
CA CYS A 94 -6.18 -0.10 4.67
C CYS A 94 -5.40 -1.00 3.72
N ILE A 95 -4.24 -1.51 4.17
CA ILE A 95 -3.49 -2.55 3.47
C ILE A 95 -4.27 -3.86 3.56
N ILE A 96 -4.44 -4.53 2.42
CA ILE A 96 -5.04 -5.86 2.34
C ILE A 96 -4.22 -6.74 1.40
N GLY A 97 -4.23 -8.05 1.61
CA GLY A 97 -3.56 -9.02 0.75
C GLY A 97 -2.04 -9.00 0.81
N HIS A 98 -1.45 -8.33 1.79
CA HIS A 98 0.00 -8.34 1.98
C HIS A 98 0.55 -9.76 2.04
N SER A 99 1.70 -10.00 1.40
CA SER A 99 2.32 -11.34 1.28
C SER A 99 2.45 -12.06 2.62
N GLU A 100 2.84 -11.38 3.68
CA GLU A 100 2.94 -11.96 5.03
C GLU A 100 1.60 -12.52 5.53
N ARG A 101 0.46 -11.89 5.19
CA ARG A 101 -0.85 -12.39 5.59
C ARG A 101 -1.31 -13.58 4.74
N ARG A 102 -0.91 -13.62 3.48
CA ARG A 102 -1.13 -14.78 2.62
C ARG A 102 -0.33 -15.99 3.10
N ASP A 103 0.93 -15.77 3.46
CA ASP A 103 1.86 -16.85 3.84
C ASP A 103 1.61 -17.35 5.27
N TYR A 104 1.51 -16.46 6.25
CA TYR A 104 1.43 -16.84 7.67
C TYR A 104 0.01 -17.06 8.17
N PHE A 105 -0.97 -16.34 7.59
CA PHE A 105 -2.37 -16.38 8.03
C PHE A 105 -3.30 -17.01 6.98
N HIS A 106 -2.74 -17.52 5.87
CA HIS A 106 -3.44 -18.26 4.82
C HIS A 106 -4.61 -17.50 4.19
N GLU A 107 -4.53 -16.17 4.14
CA GLU A 107 -5.54 -15.34 3.49
C GLU A 107 -5.56 -15.58 1.98
N THR A 108 -6.76 -15.78 1.44
CA THR A 108 -7.00 -16.10 0.03
C THR A 108 -7.33 -14.86 -0.80
N ASP A 109 -7.33 -14.98 -2.13
CA ASP A 109 -7.79 -13.90 -3.02
C ASP A 109 -9.29 -13.60 -2.82
N GLU A 110 -10.10 -14.61 -2.44
CA GLU A 110 -11.50 -14.43 -2.08
C GLU A 110 -11.66 -13.57 -0.82
N ASP A 111 -10.83 -13.80 0.20
CA ASP A 111 -10.83 -12.97 1.41
C ASP A 111 -10.47 -11.52 1.07
N GLN A 112 -9.47 -11.33 0.20
CA GLN A 112 -9.09 -9.98 -0.24
C GLN A 112 -10.22 -9.30 -1.01
N ASN A 113 -10.95 -10.03 -1.83
CA ASN A 113 -12.11 -9.50 -2.56
C ASN A 113 -13.20 -9.00 -1.61
N LYS A 114 -13.53 -9.78 -0.58
CA LYS A 114 -14.49 -9.38 0.46
C LYS A 114 -14.02 -8.12 1.19
N LYS A 115 -12.73 -8.08 1.58
CA LYS A 115 -12.12 -6.90 2.24
C LYS A 115 -12.14 -5.66 1.35
N ALA A 116 -11.76 -5.78 0.07
CA ALA A 116 -11.75 -4.67 -0.87
C ALA A 116 -13.16 -4.06 -1.04
N LYS A 117 -14.18 -4.91 -1.23
CA LYS A 117 -15.57 -4.47 -1.34
C LYS A 117 -16.07 -3.78 -0.07
N ALA A 118 -15.78 -4.34 1.10
CA ALA A 118 -16.17 -3.76 2.38
C ALA A 118 -15.52 -2.39 2.60
N LEU A 119 -14.23 -2.25 2.30
CA LEU A 119 -13.49 -0.98 2.42
C LEU A 119 -14.08 0.10 1.50
N VAL A 120 -14.26 -0.20 0.21
CA VAL A 120 -14.82 0.77 -0.75
C VAL A 120 -16.25 1.17 -0.35
N ALA A 121 -17.08 0.21 0.06
CA ALA A 121 -18.44 0.49 0.54
C ALA A 121 -18.46 1.40 1.79
N ALA A 122 -17.47 1.26 2.67
CA ALA A 122 -17.30 2.11 3.86
C ALA A 122 -16.66 3.48 3.55
N GLY A 123 -16.20 3.70 2.32
CA GLY A 123 -15.48 4.91 1.91
C GLY A 123 -14.02 4.96 2.37
N LEU A 124 -13.42 3.79 2.62
CA LEU A 124 -11.99 3.59 2.86
C LEU A 124 -11.29 3.11 1.59
N VAL A 125 -10.02 3.42 1.44
CA VAL A 125 -9.23 3.06 0.26
C VAL A 125 -8.42 1.80 0.53
N PRO A 126 -8.70 0.65 -0.12
CA PRO A 126 -7.83 -0.51 -0.05
C PRO A 126 -6.50 -0.23 -0.75
N VAL A 127 -5.39 -0.59 -0.10
CA VAL A 127 -4.08 -0.79 -0.70
C VAL A 127 -3.93 -2.30 -0.90
N PHE A 128 -4.37 -2.76 -2.08
CA PHE A 128 -4.41 -4.19 -2.43
C PHE A 128 -3.03 -4.68 -2.84
N CYS A 129 -2.46 -5.60 -2.07
CA CYS A 129 -1.15 -6.19 -2.32
C CYS A 129 -1.26 -7.47 -3.16
N CYS A 130 -0.39 -7.58 -4.14
CA CYS A 130 -0.21 -8.76 -4.99
C CYS A 130 1.28 -8.96 -5.29
N GLY A 131 1.68 -10.18 -5.59
CA GLY A 131 3.08 -10.46 -5.86
C GLY A 131 3.39 -11.94 -6.01
N GLU A 132 4.65 -12.24 -6.32
CA GLU A 132 5.12 -13.58 -6.61
C GLU A 132 6.33 -13.99 -5.76
N SER A 133 6.42 -15.29 -5.49
CA SER A 133 7.59 -15.91 -4.88
C SER A 133 8.75 -16.05 -5.88
N LEU A 134 9.95 -16.34 -5.36
CA LEU A 134 11.12 -16.60 -6.21
C LEU A 134 10.89 -17.78 -7.15
N GLU A 135 10.26 -18.84 -6.69
CA GLU A 135 9.93 -20.02 -7.49
C GLU A 135 9.05 -19.66 -8.69
N VAL A 136 8.01 -18.86 -8.49
CA VAL A 136 7.11 -18.39 -9.56
C VAL A 136 7.86 -17.46 -10.53
N ARG A 137 8.78 -16.61 -9.99
CA ARG A 137 9.63 -15.74 -10.81
C ARG A 137 10.56 -16.54 -11.72
N GLU A 138 11.26 -17.54 -11.16
CA GLU A 138 12.19 -18.41 -11.90
C GLU A 138 11.46 -19.30 -12.91
N ALA A 139 10.22 -19.69 -12.64
CA ALA A 139 9.38 -20.41 -13.59
C ALA A 139 8.87 -19.55 -14.77
N GLY A 140 9.06 -18.23 -14.74
CA GLY A 140 8.61 -17.30 -15.78
C GLY A 140 7.10 -17.06 -15.83
N THR A 141 6.34 -17.46 -14.81
CA THR A 141 4.87 -17.32 -14.74
C THR A 141 4.41 -16.19 -13.81
N TYR A 142 5.33 -15.32 -13.39
CA TYR A 142 5.08 -14.29 -12.39
C TYR A 142 4.07 -13.22 -12.84
N VAL A 143 4.11 -12.78 -14.09
CA VAL A 143 3.14 -11.83 -14.62
C VAL A 143 1.73 -12.41 -14.57
N GLU A 144 1.55 -13.64 -15.05
CA GLU A 144 0.27 -14.34 -15.01
C GLU A 144 -0.22 -14.50 -13.55
N ARG A 145 0.68 -14.87 -12.63
CA ARG A 145 0.35 -15.01 -11.21
C ARG A 145 -0.18 -13.71 -10.62
N VAL A 146 0.51 -12.58 -10.85
CA VAL A 146 0.12 -11.27 -10.34
C VAL A 146 -1.19 -10.80 -10.96
N VAL A 147 -1.34 -10.93 -12.28
CA VAL A 147 -2.57 -10.59 -13.00
C VAL A 147 -3.78 -11.38 -12.45
N ASN A 148 -3.61 -12.67 -12.20
CA ASN A 148 -4.67 -13.50 -11.63
C ASN A 148 -5.05 -13.07 -10.21
N GLN A 149 -4.10 -12.69 -9.36
CA GLN A 149 -4.38 -12.13 -8.03
C GLN A 149 -5.18 -10.81 -8.12
N VAL A 150 -4.80 -9.89 -9.03
CA VAL A 150 -5.53 -8.63 -9.24
C VAL A 150 -6.96 -8.91 -9.72
N LYS A 151 -7.12 -9.76 -10.74
CA LYS A 151 -8.43 -10.14 -11.28
C LYS A 151 -9.34 -10.78 -10.24
N ALA A 152 -8.81 -11.69 -9.43
CA ALA A 152 -9.57 -12.36 -8.38
C ALA A 152 -9.88 -11.43 -7.20
N GLY A 153 -8.87 -10.73 -6.69
CA GLY A 153 -9.02 -9.88 -5.49
C GLY A 153 -9.87 -8.62 -5.72
N LEU A 154 -9.95 -8.12 -6.94
CA LEU A 154 -10.76 -6.95 -7.30
C LEU A 154 -11.99 -7.31 -8.14
N ALA A 155 -12.35 -8.61 -8.28
CA ALA A 155 -13.49 -9.05 -9.07
C ALA A 155 -14.82 -8.43 -8.60
N GLY A 156 -15.53 -7.77 -9.52
CA GLY A 156 -16.82 -7.13 -9.22
C GLY A 156 -16.72 -6.00 -8.17
N LEU A 157 -15.55 -5.40 -8.01
CA LEU A 157 -15.39 -4.15 -7.26
C LEU A 157 -15.94 -3.00 -8.09
N GLU A 158 -16.86 -2.24 -7.53
CA GLU A 158 -17.46 -1.08 -8.19
C GLU A 158 -16.79 0.18 -7.67
N ILE A 159 -16.10 0.92 -8.56
CA ILE A 159 -15.49 2.21 -8.27
C ILE A 159 -15.98 3.27 -9.26
N THR A 160 -16.12 4.49 -8.80
CA THR A 160 -16.54 5.65 -9.60
C THR A 160 -15.43 6.69 -9.72
N CYS A 161 -14.35 6.50 -8.99
CA CYS A 161 -13.21 7.39 -8.95
C CYS A 161 -11.92 6.55 -8.81
N PRO A 162 -10.85 6.87 -9.56
CA PRO A 162 -9.60 6.11 -9.49
C PRO A 162 -8.91 6.16 -8.11
N LYS A 163 -9.26 7.12 -7.27
CA LYS A 163 -8.70 7.25 -5.92
C LYS A 163 -9.28 6.25 -4.91
N GLN A 164 -10.29 5.47 -5.29
CA GLN A 164 -10.97 4.52 -4.41
C GLN A 164 -10.22 3.18 -4.24
N VAL A 165 -9.15 2.95 -4.99
CA VAL A 165 -8.31 1.76 -4.87
C VAL A 165 -6.86 2.09 -5.21
N VAL A 166 -5.94 1.42 -4.54
CA VAL A 166 -4.50 1.43 -4.82
C VAL A 166 -4.05 -0.02 -4.94
N VAL A 167 -3.18 -0.33 -5.88
CA VAL A 167 -2.56 -1.65 -6.00
C VAL A 167 -1.09 -1.55 -5.63
N ALA A 168 -0.56 -2.49 -4.86
CA ALA A 168 0.85 -2.56 -4.49
C ALA A 168 1.45 -3.89 -4.97
N TYR A 169 2.43 -3.80 -5.86
CA TYR A 169 3.17 -4.95 -6.35
C TYR A 169 4.32 -5.31 -5.41
N GLU A 170 4.31 -6.50 -4.87
CA GLU A 170 5.32 -7.05 -3.98
C GLU A 170 6.16 -8.12 -4.71
N PRO A 171 7.40 -7.83 -5.17
CA PRO A 171 8.35 -8.88 -5.51
C PRO A 171 8.79 -9.58 -4.21
N ILE A 172 8.05 -10.63 -3.78
CA ILE A 172 8.24 -11.27 -2.46
C ILE A 172 9.68 -11.77 -2.29
N TRP A 173 10.29 -12.24 -3.39
CA TRP A 173 11.68 -12.68 -3.44
C TRP A 173 12.71 -11.57 -3.16
N ALA A 174 12.31 -10.30 -3.21
CA ALA A 174 13.15 -9.14 -2.93
C ALA A 174 12.81 -8.46 -1.58
N ILE A 175 11.86 -9.00 -0.79
CA ILE A 175 11.46 -8.44 0.49
C ILE A 175 12.29 -9.08 1.61
N GLY A 176 13.17 -8.30 2.26
CA GLY A 176 13.95 -8.76 3.42
C GLY A 176 15.04 -9.78 3.10
N THR A 177 15.29 -10.10 1.83
CA THR A 177 16.24 -11.14 1.39
C THR A 177 17.63 -10.59 1.04
N GLY A 178 17.78 -9.26 0.97
CA GLY A 178 18.97 -8.60 0.45
C GLY A 178 19.03 -8.53 -1.08
N LYS A 179 18.15 -9.23 -1.81
CA LYS A 179 17.95 -9.04 -3.25
C LYS A 179 17.13 -7.78 -3.48
N THR A 180 17.36 -7.10 -4.59
CA THR A 180 16.62 -5.90 -4.98
C THR A 180 16.13 -6.09 -6.41
N ALA A 181 14.83 -5.93 -6.64
CA ALA A 181 14.30 -5.84 -7.99
C ALA A 181 14.76 -4.52 -8.61
N THR A 182 15.06 -4.53 -9.90
CA THR A 182 15.39 -3.31 -10.64
C THR A 182 14.15 -2.45 -10.88
N ALA A 183 14.33 -1.21 -11.28
CA ALA A 183 13.23 -0.36 -11.67
C ALA A 183 12.52 -0.88 -12.94
N GLU A 184 13.26 -1.58 -13.81
CA GLU A 184 12.74 -2.29 -14.98
C GLU A 184 11.84 -3.46 -14.58
N ASP A 185 12.25 -4.28 -13.60
CA ASP A 185 11.42 -5.37 -13.06
C ASP A 185 10.11 -4.81 -12.46
N ALA A 186 10.21 -3.70 -11.73
CA ALA A 186 9.05 -3.02 -11.17
C ALA A 186 8.11 -2.52 -12.28
N GLN A 187 8.65 -1.85 -13.30
CA GLN A 187 7.88 -1.34 -14.44
C GLN A 187 7.17 -2.46 -15.20
N GLU A 188 7.85 -3.57 -15.47
CA GLU A 188 7.26 -4.69 -16.20
C GLU A 188 5.97 -5.18 -15.54
N VAL A 189 6.03 -5.45 -14.24
CA VAL A 189 4.87 -6.00 -13.52
C VAL A 189 3.83 -4.93 -13.22
N CYS A 190 4.23 -3.71 -12.85
CA CYS A 190 3.30 -2.58 -12.65
C CYS A 190 2.57 -2.23 -13.95
N GLY A 191 3.24 -2.31 -15.10
CA GLY A 191 2.63 -2.16 -16.42
C GLY A 191 1.57 -3.24 -16.71
N ALA A 192 1.88 -4.50 -16.42
CA ALA A 192 0.91 -5.60 -16.56
C ALA A 192 -0.30 -5.44 -15.64
N ILE A 193 -0.09 -4.96 -14.40
CA ILE A 193 -1.17 -4.59 -13.48
C ILE A 193 -2.03 -3.47 -14.09
N ARG A 194 -1.42 -2.41 -14.65
CA ARG A 194 -2.13 -1.29 -15.30
C ARG A 194 -3.02 -1.77 -16.42
N GLU A 195 -2.51 -2.62 -17.32
CA GLU A 195 -3.32 -3.20 -18.40
C GLU A 195 -4.48 -4.06 -17.86
N THR A 196 -4.24 -4.84 -16.81
CA THR A 196 -5.31 -5.60 -16.13
C THR A 196 -6.38 -4.68 -15.56
N LEU A 197 -5.99 -3.56 -14.95
CA LEU A 197 -6.94 -2.56 -14.42
C LEU A 197 -7.76 -1.92 -15.55
N LYS A 198 -7.17 -1.69 -16.74
CA LYS A 198 -7.89 -1.20 -17.93
C LYS A 198 -8.95 -2.20 -18.39
N GLU A 199 -8.62 -3.49 -18.43
CA GLU A 199 -9.58 -4.54 -18.74
C GLU A 199 -10.75 -4.59 -17.74
N MET A 200 -10.50 -4.35 -16.45
CA MET A 200 -11.49 -4.48 -15.38
C MET A 200 -12.37 -3.24 -15.20
N PHE A 201 -11.79 -2.04 -15.28
CA PHE A 201 -12.44 -0.78 -14.90
C PHE A 201 -12.57 0.23 -16.06
N GLY A 202 -12.00 -0.07 -17.21
CA GLY A 202 -11.90 0.86 -18.33
C GLY A 202 -10.70 1.80 -18.23
N GLU A 203 -10.31 2.36 -19.36
CA GLU A 203 -9.08 3.15 -19.51
C GLU A 203 -9.06 4.39 -18.60
N GLU A 204 -10.17 5.14 -18.57
CA GLU A 204 -10.27 6.39 -17.80
C GLU A 204 -10.02 6.21 -16.30
N LEU A 205 -10.63 5.18 -15.69
CA LEU A 205 -10.40 4.88 -14.28
C LEU A 205 -9.01 4.28 -14.06
N ALA A 206 -8.60 3.33 -14.89
CA ALA A 206 -7.32 2.66 -14.75
C ALA A 206 -6.13 3.62 -14.85
N ASP A 207 -6.20 4.61 -15.72
CA ASP A 207 -5.15 5.62 -15.88
C ASP A 207 -4.96 6.48 -14.62
N GLY A 208 -5.95 6.57 -13.75
CA GLY A 208 -5.88 7.31 -12.51
C GLY A 208 -5.63 6.45 -11.26
N ILE A 209 -5.79 5.12 -11.33
CA ILE A 209 -5.50 4.20 -10.22
C ILE A 209 -3.99 4.15 -9.98
N ARG A 210 -3.56 4.30 -8.75
CA ARG A 210 -2.14 4.25 -8.39
C ARG A 210 -1.67 2.81 -8.25
N VAL A 211 -0.51 2.51 -8.86
CA VAL A 211 0.19 1.23 -8.72
C VAL A 211 1.53 1.49 -8.04
N LEU A 212 1.72 0.90 -6.87
CA LEU A 212 2.91 1.09 -6.04
C LEU A 212 3.89 -0.06 -6.20
N TYR A 213 5.17 0.24 -6.04
CA TYR A 213 6.20 -0.77 -5.85
C TYR A 213 6.31 -1.12 -4.35
N GLY A 214 6.13 -2.39 -3.99
CA GLY A 214 6.15 -2.92 -2.63
C GLY A 214 7.41 -3.71 -2.26
N GLY A 215 8.46 -3.65 -3.08
CA GLY A 215 9.75 -4.27 -2.76
C GLY A 215 10.66 -3.37 -1.94
N SER A 216 11.98 -3.61 -2.00
CA SER A 216 12.98 -2.87 -1.23
C SER A 216 13.16 -1.44 -1.77
N ALA A 217 12.33 -0.51 -1.29
CA ALA A 217 12.45 0.92 -1.57
C ALA A 217 13.18 1.64 -0.44
N LYS A 218 14.05 2.59 -0.81
CA LYS A 218 14.91 3.36 0.10
C LYS A 218 15.24 4.73 -0.50
N PRO A 219 15.79 5.70 0.28
CA PRO A 219 16.12 7.03 -0.24
C PRO A 219 17.05 7.04 -1.46
N GLY A 220 17.83 5.97 -1.67
CA GLY A 220 18.77 5.88 -2.78
C GLY A 220 18.20 5.39 -4.10
N ASN A 221 16.96 4.84 -4.12
CA ASN A 221 16.37 4.29 -5.35
C ASN A 221 14.95 4.78 -5.64
N ILE A 222 14.32 5.53 -4.74
CA ILE A 222 12.92 5.94 -4.91
C ILE A 222 12.71 6.79 -6.17
N ALA A 223 13.61 7.74 -6.47
CA ALA A 223 13.50 8.60 -7.64
C ALA A 223 13.55 7.79 -8.96
N GLU A 224 14.41 6.77 -9.04
CA GLU A 224 14.49 5.88 -10.20
C GLU A 224 13.23 5.03 -10.37
N LEU A 225 12.65 4.56 -9.26
CA LEU A 225 11.42 3.78 -9.26
C LEU A 225 10.23 4.62 -9.76
N VAL A 226 10.01 5.82 -9.19
CA VAL A 226 8.87 6.67 -9.56
C VAL A 226 9.05 7.39 -10.90
N ALA A 227 10.25 7.34 -11.49
CA ALA A 227 10.48 7.79 -12.86
C ALA A 227 9.87 6.84 -13.91
N LYS A 228 9.49 5.61 -13.51
CA LYS A 228 8.86 4.65 -14.42
C LYS A 228 7.39 4.99 -14.65
N PRO A 229 6.88 4.84 -15.89
CA PRO A 229 5.53 5.31 -16.26
C PRO A 229 4.37 4.68 -15.49
N ASP A 230 4.54 3.46 -14.97
CA ASP A 230 3.48 2.73 -14.23
C ASP A 230 3.81 2.50 -12.75
N VAL A 231 4.83 3.18 -12.21
CA VAL A 231 5.16 3.14 -10.78
C VAL A 231 4.77 4.47 -10.15
N ASP A 232 3.65 4.48 -9.43
CA ASP A 232 3.05 5.68 -8.84
C ASP A 232 3.41 5.87 -7.36
N GLY A 233 4.56 5.35 -6.93
CA GLY A 233 5.04 5.45 -5.57
C GLY A 233 5.52 4.12 -5.00
N ALA A 234 5.56 4.04 -3.66
CA ALA A 234 6.06 2.84 -2.99
C ALA A 234 5.27 2.49 -1.72
N LEU A 235 5.13 1.18 -1.47
CA LEU A 235 4.75 0.64 -0.17
C LEU A 235 6.01 0.22 0.58
N VAL A 236 6.42 1.03 1.55
CA VAL A 236 7.75 1.00 2.19
C VAL A 236 7.66 0.28 3.53
N GLY A 237 8.47 -0.77 3.71
CA GLY A 237 8.63 -1.47 5.00
C GLY A 237 9.64 -0.79 5.91
N GLY A 238 10.77 -1.43 6.17
CA GLY A 238 11.77 -1.03 7.16
C GLY A 238 12.27 0.42 7.10
N ALA A 239 12.39 1.02 5.92
CA ALA A 239 12.77 2.43 5.79
C ALA A 239 11.70 3.39 6.34
N SER A 240 10.43 2.98 6.45
CA SER A 240 9.36 3.78 7.04
C SER A 240 9.41 3.86 8.57
N LEU A 241 10.24 3.04 9.21
CA LEU A 241 10.48 3.06 10.67
C LEU A 241 11.53 4.09 11.10
N LYS A 242 12.07 4.85 10.15
CA LYS A 242 13.03 5.94 10.39
C LYS A 242 12.51 7.21 9.74
N ALA A 243 12.12 8.18 10.55
CA ALA A 243 11.49 9.41 10.06
C ALA A 243 12.34 10.13 9.00
N ALA A 244 13.66 10.22 9.21
CA ALA A 244 14.58 10.88 8.28
C ALA A 244 14.66 10.14 6.92
N ASP A 245 14.71 8.80 6.92
CA ASP A 245 14.76 8.01 5.68
C ASP A 245 13.45 8.15 4.93
N PHE A 246 12.31 8.01 5.62
CA PHE A 246 11.00 8.08 5.01
C PHE A 246 10.71 9.48 4.46
N ALA A 247 11.00 10.54 5.22
CA ALA A 247 10.87 11.92 4.76
C ALA A 247 11.76 12.20 3.54
N SER A 248 13.00 11.69 3.53
CA SER A 248 13.89 11.81 2.36
C SER A 248 13.30 11.12 1.12
N MET A 249 12.61 9.99 1.28
CA MET A 249 11.93 9.32 0.15
C MET A 249 10.78 10.18 -0.38
N VAL A 250 9.99 10.79 0.49
CA VAL A 250 8.87 11.67 0.11
C VAL A 250 9.38 12.86 -0.70
N VAL A 251 10.44 13.53 -0.25
CA VAL A 251 11.04 14.68 -0.95
C VAL A 251 11.57 14.27 -2.32
N LYS A 252 12.38 13.21 -2.38
CA LYS A 252 12.98 12.73 -3.64
C LYS A 252 11.99 12.17 -4.65
N ALA A 253 10.83 11.71 -4.18
CA ALA A 253 9.77 11.28 -5.10
C ALA A 253 9.11 12.48 -5.80
N GLY A 254 9.15 13.68 -5.20
CA GLY A 254 8.59 14.91 -5.76
C GLY A 254 9.56 15.74 -6.60
N GLU A 255 10.85 15.38 -6.64
CA GLU A 255 11.87 16.02 -7.48
C GLU A 255 11.79 15.50 -8.93
#